data_b7b70635953b522165b7bee0683e76f3
#
_entry.id   b7b70635953b522165b7bee0683e76f3
#
_cell.length_a   1.000
_cell.length_b   1.000
_cell.length_c   1.000
_cell.angle_alpha   90.00
_cell.angle_beta   90.00
_cell.angle_gamma   90.00
#
_symmetry.space_group_name_H-M   'P 1'
#
loop_
_entity.id
_entity.type
_entity.pdbx_description
1 polymer ?
#
loop_
_entity_poly.entity_id
_entity_poly.type
_entity_poly.pdbx_seq_one_letter_code
_entity_poly.pdbx_strand_id
1 'polypeptide(L)'
;MRSSDAHPQSLESLHGDIWDRLGQAAADLAHPWRTPTLATAGPDHPDARVVVLREVDLHARALVCFSDSRAHKVGGLRIHPVATWCFYDPAQRIQLRARGETRVHVGNALTRQYWEKLPHSNRRLYATTPRPGERVLAPWEIPFGDHPAEQFAVLVTTVHELDWLQLKDEWHERARFRWDSDSWEAHWACP
;
A
#
# COMPACT_ATOMS: atom_id res chain seq x y z
N MET A 1 23.69 35.36 -3.14
CA MET A 1 23.06 35.45 -4.44
C MET A 1 22.03 34.33 -4.48
N ARG A 2 20.75 34.65 -4.20
CA ARG A 2 19.68 33.63 -4.19
C ARG A 2 19.41 33.26 -5.64
N SER A 3 19.77 32.04 -6.04
CA SER A 3 19.52 31.52 -7.38
C SER A 3 18.03 31.21 -7.52
N SER A 4 17.43 32.00 -8.41
CA SER A 4 16.26 31.86 -9.28
C SER A 4 15.11 30.91 -8.85
N ASP A 5 13.96 31.49 -8.61
CA ASP A 5 12.68 31.35 -9.34
C ASP A 5 12.21 29.92 -9.71
N ALA A 6 12.48 28.90 -8.90
CA ALA A 6 11.57 27.78 -8.88
C ALA A 6 10.41 28.17 -7.94
N HIS A 7 9.31 28.67 -8.50
CA HIS A 7 8.07 28.78 -7.76
C HIS A 7 7.78 27.41 -7.15
N PRO A 8 7.49 27.33 -5.85
CA PRO A 8 7.15 26.06 -5.27
C PRO A 8 5.96 25.48 -6.03
N GLN A 9 6.03 24.20 -6.37
CA GLN A 9 4.94 23.48 -7.00
C GLN A 9 3.63 23.74 -6.22
N SER A 10 2.51 24.01 -6.92
CA SER A 10 1.24 24.18 -6.22
C SER A 10 0.82 22.88 -5.53
N LEU A 11 0.12 22.98 -4.40
CA LEU A 11 -0.40 21.80 -3.70
C LEU A 11 -1.32 20.96 -4.59
N GLU A 12 -2.08 21.59 -5.49
CA GLU A 12 -2.94 20.89 -6.44
C GLU A 12 -2.12 20.09 -7.46
N SER A 13 -1.07 20.69 -8.05
CA SER A 13 -0.17 19.97 -8.96
C SER A 13 0.55 18.83 -8.25
N LEU A 14 1.04 19.07 -7.02
CA LEU A 14 1.69 18.02 -6.23
C LEU A 14 0.74 16.86 -5.93
N HIS A 15 -0.52 17.15 -5.61
CA HIS A 15 -1.54 16.11 -5.40
C HIS A 15 -1.76 15.25 -6.65
N GLY A 16 -1.86 15.87 -7.82
CA GLY A 16 -1.96 15.17 -9.10
C GLY A 16 -0.76 14.27 -9.35
N ASP A 17 0.47 14.82 -9.19
CA ASP A 17 1.71 14.06 -9.38
C ASP A 17 1.83 12.86 -8.42
N ILE A 18 1.35 12.98 -7.18
CA ILE A 18 1.34 11.86 -6.22
C ILE A 18 0.48 10.70 -6.77
N TRP A 19 -0.74 10.99 -7.23
CA TRP A 19 -1.63 9.95 -7.73
C TRP A 19 -1.15 9.36 -9.06
N ASP A 20 -0.59 10.17 -9.95
CA ASP A 20 0.00 9.70 -11.20
C ASP A 20 1.18 8.75 -10.94
N ARG A 21 2.05 9.07 -9.98
CA ARG A 21 3.16 8.20 -9.57
C ARG A 21 2.67 6.91 -8.93
N LEU A 22 1.63 6.95 -8.12
CA LEU A 22 1.00 5.74 -7.56
C LEU A 22 0.46 4.85 -8.69
N GLY A 23 -0.21 5.42 -9.69
CA GLY A 23 -0.69 4.72 -10.87
C GLY A 23 0.45 4.07 -11.67
N GLN A 24 1.54 4.81 -11.93
CA GLN A 24 2.74 4.30 -12.58
C GLN A 24 3.36 3.15 -11.77
N ALA A 25 3.46 3.29 -10.45
CA ALA A 25 3.99 2.25 -9.57
C ALA A 25 3.18 0.95 -9.61
N ALA A 26 1.87 1.03 -9.81
CA ALA A 26 1.04 -0.15 -9.98
C ALA A 26 1.25 -0.85 -11.34
N ALA A 27 1.72 -0.14 -12.37
CA ALA A 27 1.95 -0.67 -13.71
C ALA A 27 3.40 -1.14 -13.94
N ASP A 28 4.38 -0.42 -13.40
CA ASP A 28 5.81 -0.66 -13.60
C ASP A 28 6.43 -1.48 -12.46
N LEU A 29 6.99 -2.65 -12.79
CA LEU A 29 7.64 -3.54 -11.82
C LEU A 29 8.93 -2.97 -11.23
N ALA A 30 9.59 -2.05 -11.93
CA ALA A 30 10.84 -1.42 -11.51
C ALA A 30 10.63 -0.11 -10.73
N HIS A 31 9.40 0.39 -10.66
CA HIS A 31 9.10 1.65 -9.98
C HIS A 31 9.39 1.56 -8.47
N PRO A 32 10.09 2.55 -7.86
CA PRO A 32 10.48 2.51 -6.44
C PRO A 32 9.29 2.39 -5.48
N TRP A 33 8.11 2.88 -5.87
CA TRP A 33 6.89 2.77 -5.07
C TRP A 33 6.09 1.47 -5.31
N ARG A 34 6.61 0.55 -6.13
CA ARG A 34 5.95 -0.76 -6.39
C ARG A 34 5.79 -1.61 -5.15
N THR A 35 6.77 -1.54 -4.25
CA THR A 35 6.85 -2.38 -3.06
C THR A 35 6.90 -1.56 -1.77
N PRO A 36 5.80 -0.87 -1.41
CA PRO A 36 5.73 -0.08 -0.20
C PRO A 36 5.68 -0.93 1.07
N THR A 37 5.98 -0.31 2.20
CA THR A 37 5.69 -0.87 3.51
C THR A 37 4.24 -0.61 3.89
N LEU A 38 3.50 -1.65 4.25
CA LEU A 38 2.16 -1.57 4.83
C LEU A 38 2.26 -1.74 6.35
N ALA A 39 1.89 -0.71 7.09
CA ALA A 39 1.77 -0.72 8.55
C ALA A 39 0.30 -0.90 8.97
N THR A 40 0.06 -1.77 9.93
CA THR A 40 -1.25 -2.09 10.49
C THR A 40 -1.18 -2.19 12.01
N ALA A 41 -2.29 -2.00 12.70
CA ALA A 41 -2.36 -2.34 14.11
C ALA A 41 -2.25 -3.87 14.28
N GLY A 42 -1.38 -4.32 15.17
CA GLY A 42 -1.36 -5.68 15.68
C GLY A 42 -2.09 -5.77 17.02
N PRO A 43 -2.26 -6.98 17.58
CA PRO A 43 -2.94 -7.14 18.86
C PRO A 43 -2.20 -6.46 20.03
N ASP A 44 -0.87 -6.56 20.05
CA ASP A 44 -0.05 -6.06 21.15
C ASP A 44 0.90 -4.92 20.74
N HIS A 45 1.23 -4.82 19.45
CA HIS A 45 2.16 -3.84 18.92
C HIS A 45 1.84 -3.51 17.45
N PRO A 46 2.26 -2.35 16.93
CA PRO A 46 2.22 -2.07 15.50
C PRO A 46 3.04 -3.12 14.73
N ASP A 47 2.55 -3.49 13.56
CA ASP A 47 3.21 -4.45 12.68
C ASP A 47 3.36 -3.86 11.27
N ALA A 48 4.52 -4.10 10.61
CA ALA A 48 4.84 -3.55 9.30
C ALA A 48 5.52 -4.60 8.41
N ARG A 49 5.22 -4.58 7.11
CA ARG A 49 5.80 -5.47 6.10
C ARG A 49 5.76 -4.84 4.73
N VAL A 50 6.63 -5.30 3.85
CA VAL A 50 6.56 -4.94 2.44
C VAL A 50 5.40 -5.68 1.78
N VAL A 51 4.66 -4.97 0.95
CA VAL A 51 3.60 -5.51 0.09
C VAL A 51 3.83 -5.06 -1.35
N VAL A 52 3.15 -5.69 -2.31
CA VAL A 52 3.18 -5.26 -3.71
C VAL A 52 1.93 -4.44 -3.98
N LEU A 53 2.08 -3.18 -4.40
CA LEU A 53 0.99 -2.36 -4.91
C LEU A 53 0.51 -2.98 -6.24
N ARG A 54 -0.73 -3.42 -6.29
CA ARG A 54 -1.30 -4.15 -7.45
C ARG A 54 -2.12 -3.27 -8.37
N GLU A 55 -2.89 -2.38 -7.78
CA GLU A 55 -3.80 -1.49 -8.49
C GLU A 55 -3.99 -0.20 -7.70
N VAL A 56 -4.27 0.88 -8.41
CA VAL A 56 -4.65 2.19 -7.90
C VAL A 56 -5.91 2.64 -8.61
N ASP A 57 -6.94 3.00 -7.86
CA ASP A 57 -8.14 3.63 -8.39
C ASP A 57 -8.19 5.08 -7.89
N LEU A 58 -7.98 6.02 -8.79
CA LEU A 58 -7.97 7.45 -8.46
C LEU A 58 -9.35 7.95 -8.01
N HIS A 59 -10.43 7.47 -8.64
CA HIS A 59 -11.78 7.93 -8.32
C HIS A 59 -12.24 7.43 -6.95
N ALA A 60 -11.96 6.16 -6.65
CA ALA A 60 -12.24 5.57 -5.34
C ALA A 60 -11.16 5.92 -4.29
N ARG A 61 -10.07 6.59 -4.68
CA ARG A 61 -8.89 6.85 -3.86
C ARG A 61 -8.33 5.56 -3.25
N ALA A 62 -8.35 4.48 -4.01
CA ALA A 62 -8.06 3.16 -3.48
C ALA A 62 -6.68 2.63 -3.88
N LEU A 63 -6.02 1.99 -2.92
CA LEU A 63 -4.79 1.22 -3.10
C LEU A 63 -5.07 -0.25 -2.84
N VAL A 64 -4.59 -1.14 -3.73
CA VAL A 64 -4.87 -2.57 -3.67
C VAL A 64 -3.59 -3.37 -3.49
N CYS A 65 -3.59 -4.31 -2.55
CA CYS A 65 -2.61 -5.39 -2.48
C CYS A 65 -3.26 -6.74 -2.17
N PHE A 66 -2.49 -7.81 -2.35
CA PHE A 66 -2.93 -9.18 -2.08
C PHE A 66 -2.30 -9.72 -0.80
N SER A 67 -3.00 -10.64 -0.15
CA SER A 67 -2.55 -11.31 1.06
C SER A 67 -3.10 -12.73 1.13
N ASP A 68 -2.55 -13.53 2.04
CA ASP A 68 -3.20 -14.73 2.54
C ASP A 68 -4.25 -14.32 3.58
N SER A 69 -5.46 -14.85 3.47
CA SER A 69 -6.61 -14.54 4.35
C SER A 69 -6.39 -14.93 5.82
N ARG A 70 -5.44 -15.83 6.07
CA ARG A 70 -5.05 -16.35 7.39
C ARG A 70 -3.91 -15.55 8.03
N ALA A 71 -3.30 -14.61 7.29
CA ALA A 71 -2.17 -13.83 7.79
C ALA A 71 -2.59 -12.91 8.96
N HIS A 72 -1.70 -12.70 9.93
CA HIS A 72 -1.95 -11.88 11.13
C HIS A 72 -2.48 -10.49 10.80
N LYS A 73 -1.93 -9.82 9.77
CA LYS A 73 -2.40 -8.51 9.34
C LYS A 73 -3.86 -8.49 8.89
N VAL A 74 -4.34 -9.60 8.30
CA VAL A 74 -5.74 -9.72 7.87
C VAL A 74 -6.67 -9.83 9.07
N GLY A 75 -6.27 -10.58 10.09
CA GLY A 75 -6.98 -10.63 11.38
C GLY A 75 -7.03 -9.25 12.04
N GLY A 76 -5.88 -8.56 12.12
CA GLY A 76 -5.79 -7.22 12.68
C GLY A 76 -6.67 -6.19 11.94
N LEU A 77 -6.65 -6.20 10.59
CA LEU A 77 -7.45 -5.29 9.77
C LEU A 77 -8.97 -5.52 9.88
N ARG A 78 -9.42 -6.71 10.25
CA ARG A 78 -10.84 -6.97 10.55
C ARG A 78 -11.30 -6.32 11.85
N ILE A 79 -10.38 -6.12 12.79
CA ILE A 79 -10.66 -5.51 14.11
C ILE A 79 -10.40 -3.98 14.03
N HIS A 80 -9.27 -3.60 13.45
CA HIS A 80 -8.82 -2.22 13.29
C HIS A 80 -8.56 -1.94 11.80
N PRO A 81 -9.57 -1.51 11.04
CA PRO A 81 -9.52 -1.43 9.57
C PRO A 81 -8.72 -0.22 9.06
N VAL A 82 -7.68 0.20 9.77
CA VAL A 82 -6.82 1.32 9.36
C VAL A 82 -5.44 0.82 9.01
N ALA A 83 -4.95 1.20 7.85
CA ALA A 83 -3.60 0.93 7.41
C ALA A 83 -2.89 2.21 6.96
N THR A 84 -1.56 2.21 7.08
CA THR A 84 -0.68 3.23 6.50
C THR A 84 0.28 2.56 5.52
N TRP A 85 0.27 3.04 4.29
CA TRP A 85 1.22 2.70 3.26
C TRP A 85 2.36 3.70 3.31
N CYS A 86 3.60 3.21 3.35
CA CYS A 86 4.78 4.04 3.30
C CYS A 86 5.59 3.71 2.05
N PHE A 87 5.65 4.66 1.13
CA PHE A 87 6.41 4.61 -0.11
C PHE A 87 7.69 5.42 0.07
N TYR A 88 8.79 4.98 -0.54
CA TYR A 88 10.04 5.72 -0.55
C TYR A 88 10.72 5.63 -1.91
N ASP A 89 11.14 6.78 -2.42
CA ASP A 89 11.96 6.89 -3.62
C ASP A 89 13.36 7.38 -3.20
N PRO A 90 14.37 6.51 -3.20
CA PRO A 90 15.72 6.88 -2.76
C PRO A 90 16.42 7.84 -3.72
N ALA A 91 16.08 7.82 -5.01
CA ALA A 91 16.70 8.69 -6.01
C ALA A 91 16.25 10.14 -5.86
N GLN A 92 14.95 10.34 -5.61
CA GLN A 92 14.37 11.67 -5.40
C GLN A 92 14.26 12.05 -3.92
N ARG A 93 14.59 11.14 -3.02
CA ARG A 93 14.48 11.30 -1.55
C ARG A 93 13.07 11.72 -1.13
N ILE A 94 12.06 11.11 -1.76
CA ILE A 94 10.64 11.37 -1.50
C ILE A 94 10.04 10.22 -0.69
N GLN A 95 9.44 10.56 0.44
CA GLN A 95 8.57 9.68 1.21
C GLN A 95 7.11 10.10 1.03
N LEU A 96 6.24 9.14 0.76
CA LEU A 96 4.79 9.32 0.82
C LEU A 96 4.21 8.35 1.85
N ARG A 97 3.42 8.85 2.78
CA ARG A 97 2.55 8.03 3.63
C ARG A 97 1.10 8.24 3.20
N ALA A 98 0.43 7.17 2.84
CA ALA A 98 -1.00 7.16 2.51
C ALA A 98 -1.74 6.37 3.59
N ARG A 99 -2.66 7.01 4.33
CA ARG A 99 -3.44 6.40 5.40
C ARG A 99 -4.90 6.32 5.02
N GLY A 100 -5.54 5.19 5.34
CA GLY A 100 -6.96 5.02 5.03
C GLY A 100 -7.57 3.79 5.67
N GLU A 101 -8.88 3.64 5.44
CA GLU A 101 -9.63 2.46 5.83
C GLU A 101 -9.38 1.32 4.85
N THR A 102 -9.06 0.15 5.37
CA THR A 102 -8.76 -1.04 4.57
C THR A 102 -9.84 -2.10 4.72
N ARG A 103 -10.49 -2.44 3.62
CA ARG A 103 -11.44 -3.55 3.55
C ARG A 103 -10.75 -4.83 3.12
N VAL A 104 -11.06 -5.91 3.83
CA VAL A 104 -10.57 -7.26 3.54
C VAL A 104 -11.63 -7.99 2.74
N HIS A 105 -11.28 -8.41 1.52
CA HIS A 105 -12.13 -9.22 0.65
C HIS A 105 -11.60 -10.65 0.59
N VAL A 106 -12.47 -11.64 0.83
CA VAL A 106 -12.18 -13.09 0.76
C VAL A 106 -13.40 -13.78 0.19
N GLY A 107 -13.22 -14.69 -0.78
CA GLY A 107 -14.28 -15.55 -1.32
C GLY A 107 -15.42 -14.84 -2.05
N ASN A 108 -15.28 -13.56 -2.39
CA ASN A 108 -16.31 -12.77 -3.07
C ASN A 108 -16.01 -12.53 -4.57
N ALA A 109 -16.86 -11.77 -5.27
CA ALA A 109 -16.70 -11.48 -6.69
C ALA A 109 -15.37 -10.76 -6.99
N LEU A 110 -14.95 -9.82 -6.15
CA LEU A 110 -13.71 -9.08 -6.33
C LEU A 110 -12.48 -10.00 -6.23
N THR A 111 -12.44 -10.89 -5.22
CA THR A 111 -11.33 -11.83 -5.08
C THR A 111 -11.28 -12.83 -6.25
N ARG A 112 -12.43 -13.29 -6.77
CA ARG A 112 -12.47 -14.15 -7.96
C ARG A 112 -11.89 -13.44 -9.19
N GLN A 113 -12.29 -12.19 -9.43
CA GLN A 113 -11.79 -11.39 -10.56
C GLN A 113 -10.25 -11.25 -10.54
N TYR A 114 -9.65 -10.97 -9.38
CA TYR A 114 -8.20 -10.87 -9.25
C TYR A 114 -7.52 -12.23 -9.31
N TRP A 115 -8.14 -13.27 -8.75
CA TRP A 115 -7.62 -14.64 -8.81
C TRP A 115 -7.49 -15.16 -10.24
N GLU A 116 -8.48 -14.90 -11.07
CA GLU A 116 -8.49 -15.31 -12.48
C GLU A 116 -7.36 -14.67 -13.29
N LYS A 117 -7.02 -13.41 -12.97
CA LYS A 117 -5.91 -12.67 -13.60
C LYS A 117 -4.53 -13.05 -13.01
N LEU A 118 -4.49 -13.74 -11.86
CA LEU A 118 -3.23 -14.06 -11.21
C LEU A 118 -2.50 -15.20 -11.95
N PRO A 119 -1.19 -15.03 -12.29
CA PRO A 119 -0.40 -16.10 -12.89
C PRO A 119 -0.41 -17.38 -12.05
N HIS A 120 -0.43 -18.56 -12.69
CA HIS A 120 -0.44 -19.85 -11.98
C HIS A 120 0.71 -20.01 -11.00
N SER A 121 1.91 -19.54 -11.34
CA SER A 121 3.08 -19.54 -10.44
C SER A 121 2.81 -18.80 -9.13
N ASN A 122 2.06 -17.71 -9.18
CA ASN A 122 1.75 -16.89 -8.01
C ASN A 122 0.60 -17.49 -7.19
N ARG A 123 -0.31 -18.27 -7.80
CA ARG A 123 -1.40 -18.94 -7.08
C ARG A 123 -0.87 -19.97 -6.07
N ARG A 124 0.25 -20.64 -6.39
CA ARG A 124 0.89 -21.62 -5.50
C ARG A 124 1.32 -21.00 -4.17
N LEU A 125 1.61 -19.68 -4.13
CA LEU A 125 2.00 -18.99 -2.90
C LEU A 125 0.88 -18.99 -1.83
N TYR A 126 -0.36 -19.20 -2.24
CA TYR A 126 -1.53 -19.29 -1.36
C TYR A 126 -1.93 -20.73 -1.01
N ALA A 127 -1.20 -21.74 -1.52
CA ALA A 127 -1.53 -23.15 -1.32
C ALA A 127 -0.87 -23.77 -0.07
N THR A 128 -0.06 -23.04 0.68
CA THR A 128 0.61 -23.58 1.87
C THR A 128 -0.41 -24.00 2.94
N THR A 129 -0.26 -25.22 3.50
CA THR A 129 -1.14 -25.70 4.57
C THR A 129 -0.92 -24.95 5.89
N PRO A 130 0.32 -24.70 6.36
CA PRO A 130 0.57 -23.85 7.51
C PRO A 130 0.17 -22.41 7.22
N ARG A 131 -0.29 -21.69 8.26
CA ARG A 131 -0.60 -20.26 8.16
C ARG A 131 0.68 -19.45 8.01
N PRO A 132 0.64 -18.28 7.36
CA PRO A 132 1.77 -17.37 7.33
C PRO A 132 2.25 -17.01 8.74
N GLY A 133 3.57 -17.20 8.99
CA GLY A 133 4.19 -16.99 10.30
C GLY A 133 4.13 -18.19 11.26
N GLU A 134 3.49 -19.30 10.89
CA GLU A 134 3.48 -20.51 11.67
C GLU A 134 4.85 -21.20 11.62
N ARG A 135 5.24 -21.85 12.74
CA ARG A 135 6.51 -22.56 12.85
C ARG A 135 6.50 -23.80 11.96
N VAL A 136 7.54 -23.96 11.14
CA VAL A 136 7.82 -25.13 10.32
C VAL A 136 9.24 -25.62 10.61
N LEU A 137 9.53 -26.90 10.33
CA LEU A 137 10.86 -27.48 10.57
C LEU A 137 11.87 -26.95 9.54
N ALA A 138 11.45 -26.88 8.26
CA ALA A 138 12.29 -26.38 7.18
C ALA A 138 11.43 -25.79 6.05
N PRO A 139 11.92 -24.77 5.30
CA PRO A 139 11.14 -24.14 4.23
C PRO A 139 10.73 -25.09 3.10
N TRP A 140 11.54 -26.12 2.82
CA TRP A 140 11.27 -27.10 1.77
C TRP A 140 10.31 -28.22 2.19
N GLU A 141 9.96 -28.30 3.49
CA GLU A 141 8.99 -29.27 4.03
C GLU A 141 7.58 -28.70 4.16
N ILE A 142 7.36 -27.47 3.68
CA ILE A 142 6.04 -26.83 3.75
C ILE A 142 5.07 -27.60 2.83
N PRO A 143 4.02 -28.23 3.39
CA PRO A 143 3.03 -28.92 2.60
C PRO A 143 2.11 -27.92 1.88
N PHE A 144 1.60 -28.33 0.72
CA PHE A 144 0.66 -27.57 -0.09
C PHE A 144 -0.69 -28.29 -0.13
N GLY A 145 -1.76 -27.49 -0.01
CA GLY A 145 -3.14 -27.97 -0.13
C GLY A 145 -3.72 -27.68 -1.53
N ASP A 146 -4.93 -28.17 -1.76
CA ASP A 146 -5.59 -28.19 -3.08
C ASP A 146 -6.47 -26.94 -3.34
N HIS A 147 -6.72 -26.11 -2.34
CA HIS A 147 -7.69 -24.99 -2.42
C HIS A 147 -7.06 -23.60 -2.19
N PRO A 148 -6.03 -23.22 -2.96
CA PRO A 148 -5.33 -21.93 -2.73
C PRO A 148 -6.23 -20.69 -2.91
N ALA A 149 -7.30 -20.79 -3.71
CA ALA A 149 -8.23 -19.67 -3.92
C ALA A 149 -8.99 -19.28 -2.66
N GLU A 150 -9.26 -20.21 -1.74
CA GLU A 150 -9.95 -19.96 -0.49
C GLU A 150 -9.11 -19.14 0.50
N GLN A 151 -7.79 -19.21 0.32
CA GLN A 151 -6.81 -18.49 1.16
C GLN A 151 -6.41 -17.15 0.57
N PHE A 152 -6.86 -16.84 -0.64
CA PHE A 152 -6.55 -15.58 -1.29
C PHE A 152 -7.41 -14.44 -0.74
N ALA A 153 -6.76 -13.35 -0.36
CA ALA A 153 -7.37 -12.13 0.12
C ALA A 153 -6.92 -10.92 -0.71
N VAL A 154 -7.86 -10.02 -0.98
CA VAL A 154 -7.61 -8.70 -1.57
C VAL A 154 -7.84 -7.65 -0.49
N LEU A 155 -6.83 -6.81 -0.25
CA LEU A 155 -6.89 -5.68 0.66
C LEU A 155 -7.07 -4.41 -0.17
N VAL A 156 -8.15 -3.69 0.07
CA VAL A 156 -8.47 -2.42 -0.61
C VAL A 156 -8.47 -1.32 0.44
N THR A 157 -7.51 -0.41 0.34
CA THR A 157 -7.41 0.75 1.25
C THR A 157 -7.97 1.98 0.57
N THR A 158 -9.07 2.54 1.10
CA THR A 158 -9.56 3.86 0.71
C THR A 158 -8.76 4.93 1.45
N VAL A 159 -7.99 5.72 0.72
CA VAL A 159 -7.08 6.72 1.29
C VAL A 159 -7.86 7.96 1.74
N HIS A 160 -7.62 8.39 2.97
CA HIS A 160 -8.19 9.60 3.57
C HIS A 160 -7.13 10.66 3.88
N GLU A 161 -5.86 10.26 4.00
CA GLU A 161 -4.77 11.18 4.27
C GLU A 161 -3.54 10.81 3.43
N LEU A 162 -2.87 11.85 2.90
CA LEU A 162 -1.56 11.76 2.29
C LEU A 162 -0.61 12.69 3.04
N ASP A 163 0.60 12.22 3.31
CA ASP A 163 1.68 12.98 3.94
C ASP A 163 2.94 12.77 3.09
N TRP A 164 3.25 13.79 2.30
CA TRP A 164 4.37 13.81 1.37
C TRP A 164 5.53 14.59 1.98
N LEU A 165 6.73 14.04 1.91
CA LEU A 165 7.97 14.65 2.41
C LEU A 165 9.06 14.46 1.36
N GLN A 166 9.70 15.56 0.97
CA GLN A 166 10.93 15.53 0.15
C GLN A 166 12.09 16.08 0.94
N LEU A 167 13.18 15.29 0.99
CA LEU A 167 14.43 15.68 1.64
C LEU A 167 15.33 16.38 0.62
N LYS A 168 15.51 17.69 0.76
CA LYS A 168 16.43 18.53 -0.04
C LYS A 168 17.66 18.90 0.77
N ASP A 169 18.71 19.35 0.11
CA ASP A 169 19.99 19.61 0.80
C ASP A 169 19.93 20.85 1.71
N GLU A 170 19.22 21.89 1.28
CA GLU A 170 19.13 23.14 2.03
C GLU A 170 17.90 23.20 2.96
N TRP A 171 16.77 22.60 2.54
CA TRP A 171 15.53 22.52 3.31
C TRP A 171 14.70 21.33 2.88
N HIS A 172 13.84 20.86 3.73
CA HIS A 172 12.87 19.81 3.41
C HIS A 172 11.51 20.43 3.08
N GLU A 173 10.76 19.76 2.23
CA GLU A 173 9.40 20.16 1.89
C GLU A 173 8.43 19.07 2.35
N ARG A 174 7.38 19.47 3.05
CA ARG A 174 6.34 18.56 3.50
C ARG A 174 4.96 19.13 3.20
N ALA A 175 4.11 18.32 2.57
CA ALA A 175 2.72 18.63 2.30
C ALA A 175 1.80 17.58 2.90
N ARG A 176 0.67 18.01 3.42
CA ARG A 176 -0.36 17.12 3.94
C ARG A 176 -1.67 17.38 3.22
N PHE A 177 -2.36 16.29 2.90
CA PHE A 177 -3.65 16.28 2.23
C PHE A 177 -4.60 15.43 3.07
N ARG A 178 -5.80 15.94 3.31
CA ARG A 178 -6.86 15.24 4.03
C ARG A 178 -8.13 15.28 3.20
N TRP A 179 -8.74 14.12 3.03
CA TRP A 179 -10.06 14.04 2.40
C TRP A 179 -11.13 14.44 3.41
N ASP A 180 -11.92 15.45 3.08
CA ASP A 180 -13.07 15.88 3.86
C ASP A 180 -14.30 15.91 2.97
N SER A 181 -15.23 15.01 3.28
CA SER A 181 -16.54 14.82 2.64
C SER A 181 -16.47 14.60 1.12
N ASP A 182 -16.07 15.61 0.32
CA ASP A 182 -16.07 15.58 -1.14
C ASP A 182 -14.81 16.15 -1.79
N SER A 183 -13.84 16.64 -1.02
CA SER A 183 -12.63 17.29 -1.55
C SER A 183 -11.40 17.04 -0.69
N TRP A 184 -10.24 17.33 -1.29
CA TRP A 184 -8.96 17.31 -0.58
C TRP A 184 -8.64 18.70 -0.02
N GLU A 185 -8.53 18.78 1.31
CA GLU A 185 -7.88 19.90 1.97
C GLU A 185 -6.38 19.69 1.97
N ALA A 186 -5.61 20.72 1.63
CA ALA A 186 -4.15 20.63 1.52
C ALA A 186 -3.46 21.81 2.20
N HIS A 187 -2.29 21.55 2.80
CA HIS A 187 -1.43 22.60 3.35
C HIS A 187 0.05 22.14 3.37
N TRP A 188 0.94 23.13 3.31
CA TRP A 188 2.35 22.90 3.62
C TRP A 188 2.54 22.73 5.13
N ALA A 189 3.37 21.78 5.53
CA ALA A 189 3.66 21.48 6.93
C ALA A 189 5.15 21.62 7.21
N CYS A 190 5.51 21.86 8.46
CA CYS A 190 6.89 21.76 8.90
C CYS A 190 7.35 20.30 8.80
N PRO A 191 8.53 20.03 8.21
CA PRO A 191 9.09 18.69 8.07
C PRO A 191 9.32 17.98 9.39
#